data_a9966b365dbf88a6d6a29183663dc441
#
_entry.id   a9966b365dbf88a6d6a29183663dc441
#
_cell.length_a   1.000
_cell.length_b   1.000
_cell.length_c   1.000
_cell.angle_alpha   90.00
_cell.angle_beta   90.00
_cell.angle_gamma   90.00
#
_symmetry.space_group_name_H-M   'P 1'
#
loop_
_entity.id
_entity.type
_entity.pdbx_description
1 polymer ?
#
loop_
_entity_poly.entity_id
_entity_poly.type
_entity_poly.pdbx_seq_one_letter_code
_entity_poly.pdbx_strand_id
1 'polypeptide(L)' 'MAVTYNDLTLDIRRSLRQAGIEAATLEARELVCFAAGKDKARLLRDGALYASPEVEEAAWALA' A
#
# COMPACT_ATOMS: atom_id res chain seq x y z
N MET A 1 -3.77 4.87 14.08
CA MET A 1 -2.88 5.99 13.68
C MET A 1 -2.97 6.19 12.17
N ALA A 2 -3.13 7.44 11.74
CA ALA A 2 -3.26 7.70 10.30
C ALA A 2 -1.90 7.56 9.59
N VAL A 3 -1.89 6.91 8.44
CA VAL A 3 -0.70 6.78 7.60
C VAL A 3 -1.00 7.32 6.21
N THR A 4 0.01 7.87 5.56
CA THR A 4 -0.11 8.28 4.16
C THR A 4 -0.09 7.04 3.27
N TYR A 5 -0.54 7.21 2.02
CA TYR A 5 -0.44 6.13 1.04
C TYR A 5 1.00 5.70 0.81
N ASN A 6 1.94 6.65 0.80
CA ASN A 6 3.37 6.33 0.69
C ASN A 6 3.84 5.46 1.85
N ASP A 7 3.52 5.84 3.08
CA ASP A 7 3.94 5.10 4.27
C ASP A 7 3.30 3.72 4.31
N LEU A 8 2.02 3.62 3.98
CA LEU A 8 1.32 2.34 3.92
C LEU A 8 1.99 1.40 2.91
N THR A 9 2.30 1.92 1.71
CA THR A 9 2.97 1.13 0.68
C THR A 9 4.34 0.66 1.15
N LEU A 10 5.13 1.53 1.81
CA LEU A 10 6.44 1.17 2.34
C LEU A 10 6.36 0.11 3.42
N ASP A 11 5.39 0.22 4.32
CA ASP A 11 5.22 -0.75 5.40
C ASP A 11 4.82 -2.13 4.85
N ILE A 12 3.91 -2.16 3.90
CA ILE A 12 3.50 -3.42 3.26
C ILE A 12 4.69 -4.01 2.48
N ARG A 13 5.46 -3.18 1.78
CA ARG A 13 6.66 -3.63 1.09
C ARG A 13 7.65 -4.31 2.03
N ARG A 14 7.89 -3.73 3.21
CA ARG A 14 8.75 -4.34 4.22
C ARG A 14 8.24 -5.71 4.66
N SER A 15 6.96 -5.80 4.91
CA SER A 15 6.33 -7.05 5.32
C SER A 15 6.50 -8.13 4.24
N LEU A 16 6.27 -7.79 2.98
CA LEU A 16 6.43 -8.71 1.86
C LEU A 16 7.88 -9.15 1.69
N ARG A 17 8.84 -8.25 1.86
CA ARG A 17 10.26 -8.60 1.81
C ARG A 17 10.67 -9.56 2.91
N GLN A 18 10.16 -9.35 4.11
CA GLN A 18 10.42 -10.25 5.23
C GLN A 18 9.85 -11.64 4.97
N ALA A 19 8.77 -11.72 4.19
CA ALA A 19 8.18 -13.01 3.77
C ALA A 19 8.90 -13.63 2.56
N GLY A 20 9.96 -13.00 2.04
CA GLY A 20 10.75 -13.53 0.95
C GLY A 20 10.21 -13.25 -0.44
N ILE A 21 9.31 -12.28 -0.59
CA ILE A 21 8.72 -11.93 -1.89
C ILE A 21 9.66 -10.98 -2.62
N GLU A 22 10.21 -11.41 -3.77
CA GLU A 22 11.18 -10.64 -4.53
C GLU A 22 10.60 -9.37 -5.14
N ALA A 23 9.38 -9.44 -5.68
CA ALA A 23 8.70 -8.31 -6.29
C ALA A 23 7.93 -7.47 -5.27
N ALA A 24 8.46 -7.32 -4.05
CA ALA A 24 7.76 -6.68 -2.95
C ALA A 24 7.29 -5.26 -3.25
N THR A 25 8.10 -4.47 -3.95
CA THR A 25 7.73 -3.09 -4.29
C THR A 25 6.53 -3.05 -5.24
N LEU A 26 6.54 -3.87 -6.28
CA LEU A 26 5.44 -3.94 -7.23
C LEU A 26 4.18 -4.49 -6.58
N GLU A 27 4.32 -5.57 -5.82
CA GLU A 27 3.22 -6.21 -5.11
C GLU A 27 2.57 -5.29 -4.11
N ALA A 28 3.36 -4.58 -3.30
CA ALA A 28 2.84 -3.62 -2.33
C ALA A 28 2.05 -2.50 -3.01
N ARG A 29 2.58 -1.98 -4.11
CA ARG A 29 1.92 -0.93 -4.87
C ARG A 29 0.59 -1.41 -5.44
N GLU A 30 0.54 -2.60 -6.02
CA GLU A 30 -0.68 -3.18 -6.55
C GLU A 30 -1.72 -3.44 -5.47
N LEU A 31 -1.30 -3.95 -4.32
CA LEU A 31 -2.14 -4.19 -3.17
C LEU A 31 -2.83 -2.91 -2.68
N VAL A 32 -2.05 -1.84 -2.53
CA VAL A 32 -2.57 -0.55 -2.06
C VAL A 32 -3.50 0.06 -3.11
N CYS A 33 -3.14 -0.04 -4.40
CA CYS A 33 -4.01 0.42 -5.48
C CYS A 33 -5.37 -0.29 -5.44
N PHE A 34 -5.36 -1.59 -5.28
CA PHE A 34 -6.59 -2.38 -5.21
C PHE A 34 -7.43 -2.00 -3.99
N ALA A 35 -6.81 -1.90 -2.84
CA ALA A 35 -7.50 -1.56 -1.59
C ALA A 35 -8.10 -0.15 -1.63
N ALA A 36 -7.42 0.79 -2.27
CA ALA A 36 -7.86 2.18 -2.37
C ALA A 36 -8.77 2.45 -3.56
N GLY A 37 -8.91 1.51 -4.48
CA GLY A 37 -9.64 1.72 -5.72
C GLY A 37 -8.99 2.75 -6.64
N LYS A 38 -7.65 2.83 -6.63
CA LYS A 38 -6.86 3.78 -7.41
C LYS A 38 -5.98 3.03 -8.40
N ASP A 39 -5.66 3.67 -9.52
CA ASP A 39 -4.60 3.19 -10.40
C ASP A 39 -3.22 3.68 -9.90
N LYS A 40 -2.15 3.22 -10.56
CA LYS A 40 -0.78 3.59 -10.16
C LYS A 40 -0.51 5.08 -10.24
N ALA A 41 -1.03 5.75 -11.27
CA ALA A 41 -0.84 7.19 -11.44
C ALA A 41 -1.50 7.97 -10.31
N ARG A 42 -2.71 7.59 -9.94
CA ARG A 42 -3.43 8.23 -8.83
C ARG A 42 -2.75 7.96 -7.49
N LEU A 43 -2.26 6.76 -7.28
CA LEU A 43 -1.55 6.43 -6.06
C LEU A 43 -0.28 7.28 -5.90
N LEU A 44 0.48 7.46 -6.97
CA LEU A 44 1.67 8.31 -6.96
C LEU A 44 1.31 9.77 -6.70
N ARG A 45 0.25 10.25 -7.35
CA ARG A 45 -0.22 11.64 -7.14
C ARG A 45 -0.66 11.87 -5.71
N ASP A 46 -1.37 10.92 -5.13
CA ASP A 46 -2.00 11.04 -3.82
C ASP A 46 -1.13 10.46 -2.70
N GLY A 47 0.14 10.18 -2.97
CA GLY A 47 1.04 9.51 -2.02
C GLY A 47 1.18 10.23 -0.68
N ALA A 48 1.09 11.54 -0.65
CA ALA A 48 1.18 12.33 0.57
C ALA A 48 -0.15 12.46 1.32
N LEU A 49 -1.25 12.01 0.74
CA LEU A 49 -2.56 12.01 1.39
C LEU A 49 -2.66 10.82 2.36
N TYR A 50 -3.44 11.03 3.41
CA TYR A 50 -3.68 9.96 4.38
C TYR A 50 -4.65 8.92 3.84
N ALA A 51 -4.31 7.65 4.04
CA ALA A 51 -5.22 6.54 3.73
C ALA A 51 -6.30 6.47 4.80
N SER A 52 -7.53 6.14 4.39
CA SER A 52 -8.60 5.91 5.35
C SER A 52 -8.32 4.62 6.16
N PRO A 53 -8.87 4.50 7.39
CA PRO A 53 -8.73 3.27 8.16
C PRO A 53 -9.22 2.03 7.41
N GLU A 54 -10.28 2.16 6.62
CA GLU A 54 -10.84 1.06 5.83
C GLU A 54 -9.85 0.59 4.75
N VAL A 55 -9.21 1.54 4.06
CA VAL A 55 -8.20 1.22 3.05
C VAL A 55 -6.99 0.56 3.68
N GLU A 56 -6.52 1.09 4.80
CA GLU A 56 -5.38 0.53 5.52
C GLU A 56 -5.65 -0.91 5.95
N GLU A 57 -6.80 -1.15 6.54
CA GLU A 57 -7.23 -2.49 6.96
C GLU A 57 -7.34 -3.45 5.78
N ALA A 58 -7.97 -3.01 4.68
CA ALA A 58 -8.12 -3.82 3.49
C ALA A 58 -6.77 -4.17 2.87
N ALA A 59 -5.84 -3.22 2.81
CA ALA A 59 -4.51 -3.45 2.26
C ALA A 59 -3.75 -4.50 3.09
N TRP A 60 -3.79 -4.40 4.40
CA TRP A 60 -3.13 -5.37 5.27
C TRP A 60 -3.78 -6.76 5.21
N ALA A 61 -5.08 -6.82 5.00
CA ALA A 61 -5.78 -8.09 4.83
C ALA A 61 -5.38 -8.82 3.55
N LEU A 62 -5.00 -8.06 2.50
CA LEU A 62 -4.51 -8.62 1.23
C LEU A 62 -3.03 -9.00 1.28
N ALA A 63 -2.28 -8.45 2.21
CA ALA A 63 -0.83 -8.66 2.28
C ALA A 63 -0.44 -10.07 2.77
#